data_f221efd664c80577180075fcd2ad5061
#
_entry.id   f221efd664c80577180075fcd2ad5061
#
_cell.length_a   1.000
_cell.length_b   1.000
_cell.length_c   1.000
_cell.angle_alpha   90.00
_cell.angle_beta   90.00
_cell.angle_gamma   90.00
#
_symmetry.space_group_name_H-M   'P 1'
#
loop_
_entity.id
_entity.type
_entity.pdbx_description
1 polymer ?
#
loop_
_entity_poly.entity_id
_entity_poly.type
_entity_poly.pdbx_seq_one_letter_code
_entity_poly.pdbx_strand_id
1 'polypeptide(L)'
;MLNNKIVKDIIEFVKDKECNSLRYALIFAYEGKEFCVSKSMVCYDIEYEKKFKDNRANRYLHQYFYDRVDNSWIYAVLPDADEVIAVLHELGHIKYMEGNVGAIKTEEYEEVASKEYSTLEEGLRAYRNISYEKYADEFAIDFINRFGAELVHVVDNSQSVEIVREFLEI
;
A
#
# COMPACT_ATOMS: atom_id res chain seq x y z
N MET A 1 -7.86 -7.38 8.60
CA MET A 1 -7.54 -7.68 7.18
C MET A 1 -8.47 -6.85 6.31
N LEU A 2 -7.92 -6.08 5.38
CA LEU A 2 -8.72 -5.31 4.45
C LEU A 2 -9.52 -6.24 3.53
N ASN A 3 -10.77 -5.91 3.28
CA ASN A 3 -11.58 -6.56 2.25
C ASN A 3 -11.65 -5.67 0.99
N ASN A 4 -12.20 -6.23 -0.09
CA ASN A 4 -12.27 -5.56 -1.38
C ASN A 4 -13.01 -4.22 -1.34
N LYS A 5 -14.03 -4.11 -0.49
CA LYS A 5 -14.81 -2.87 -0.35
C LYS A 5 -13.96 -1.78 0.28
N ILE A 6 -13.27 -2.10 1.39
CA ILE A 6 -12.39 -1.15 2.08
C ILE A 6 -11.29 -0.66 1.14
N VAL A 7 -10.64 -1.58 0.43
CA VAL A 7 -9.60 -1.23 -0.55
C VAL A 7 -10.15 -0.30 -1.64
N LYS A 8 -11.34 -0.59 -2.16
CA LYS A 8 -12.00 0.28 -3.14
C LYS A 8 -12.30 1.66 -2.58
N ASP A 9 -12.81 1.74 -1.35
CA ASP A 9 -13.15 3.01 -0.71
C ASP A 9 -11.88 3.84 -0.43
N ILE A 10 -10.76 3.20 -0.04
CA ILE A 10 -9.45 3.86 0.08
C ILE A 10 -9.03 4.47 -1.27
N ILE A 11 -9.18 3.73 -2.37
CA ILE A 11 -8.76 4.22 -3.69
C ILE A 11 -9.62 5.40 -4.14
N GLU A 12 -10.93 5.30 -4.00
CA GLU A 12 -11.81 6.42 -4.37
C GLU A 12 -11.50 7.65 -3.52
N PHE A 13 -11.18 7.47 -2.23
CA PHE A 13 -10.74 8.54 -1.35
C PHE A 13 -9.42 9.18 -1.82
N VAL A 14 -8.41 8.35 -2.17
CA VAL A 14 -7.13 8.85 -2.68
C VAL A 14 -7.32 9.59 -4.00
N LYS A 15 -8.16 9.07 -4.91
CA LYS A 15 -8.48 9.73 -6.18
C LYS A 15 -9.14 11.09 -5.97
N ASP A 16 -10.04 11.21 -5.01
CA ASP A 16 -10.69 12.48 -4.67
C ASP A 16 -9.67 13.51 -4.17
N LYS A 17 -8.78 13.10 -3.25
CA LYS A 17 -7.76 13.99 -2.67
C LYS A 17 -6.66 14.39 -3.66
N GLU A 18 -6.28 13.51 -4.57
CA GLU A 18 -5.21 13.73 -5.56
C GLU A 18 -5.74 14.31 -6.90
N CYS A 19 -6.93 14.89 -6.88
CA CYS A 19 -7.51 15.63 -8.02
C CYS A 19 -7.64 14.80 -9.32
N ASN A 20 -8.11 13.56 -9.22
CA ASN A 20 -8.33 12.66 -10.36
C ASN A 20 -7.09 12.29 -11.17
N SER A 21 -5.87 12.54 -10.66
CA SER A 21 -4.65 12.12 -11.35
C SER A 21 -4.52 10.59 -11.44
N LEU A 22 -5.25 9.84 -10.59
CA LEU A 22 -5.32 8.38 -10.60
C LEU A 22 -6.48 7.86 -11.47
N ARG A 23 -6.57 8.29 -12.72
CA ARG A 23 -7.73 8.05 -13.60
C ARG A 23 -8.08 6.58 -13.85
N TYR A 24 -7.17 5.65 -13.56
CA TYR A 24 -7.30 4.26 -14.00
C TYR A 24 -6.99 3.23 -12.90
N ALA A 25 -7.03 3.60 -11.63
CA ALA A 25 -6.88 2.64 -10.55
C ALA A 25 -8.10 1.70 -10.52
N LEU A 26 -7.95 0.55 -11.14
CA LEU A 26 -8.88 -0.57 -11.02
C LEU A 26 -8.24 -1.60 -10.10
N ILE A 27 -8.92 -1.95 -9.01
CA ILE A 27 -8.50 -3.03 -8.14
C ILE A 27 -9.35 -4.25 -8.44
N PHE A 28 -8.65 -5.33 -8.68
CA PHE A 28 -9.23 -6.66 -8.69
C PHE A 28 -8.73 -7.43 -7.47
N ALA A 29 -9.62 -7.67 -6.51
CA ALA A 29 -9.40 -8.67 -5.49
C ALA A 29 -9.83 -10.03 -6.05
N TYR A 30 -8.92 -10.97 -6.07
CA TYR A 30 -9.24 -12.34 -6.44
C TYR A 30 -9.07 -13.21 -5.19
N GLU A 31 -10.03 -14.10 -4.91
CA GLU A 31 -9.98 -15.02 -3.79
C GLU A 31 -8.65 -15.78 -3.75
N GLY A 32 -7.78 -15.43 -2.81
CA GLY A 32 -6.56 -16.16 -2.51
C GLY A 32 -5.43 -16.04 -3.53
N LYS A 33 -5.46 -15.09 -4.47
CA LYS A 33 -4.42 -14.91 -5.49
C LYS A 33 -4.22 -13.44 -5.83
N GLU A 34 -3.02 -13.12 -6.25
CA GLU A 34 -2.47 -11.82 -6.59
C GLU A 34 -3.48 -10.79 -7.08
N PHE A 35 -3.49 -9.65 -6.43
CA PHE A 35 -4.09 -8.47 -6.99
C PHE A 35 -3.18 -7.94 -8.07
N CYS A 36 -3.67 -7.92 -9.24
CA CYS A 36 -2.93 -7.36 -10.31
C CYS A 36 -3.65 -6.15 -10.87
N VAL A 37 -3.00 -5.02 -11.06
CA VAL A 37 -3.53 -3.80 -11.64
C VAL A 37 -2.89 -3.54 -13.00
N SER A 38 -3.56 -3.56 -14.14
CA SER A 38 -3.00 -3.28 -15.46
C SER A 38 -3.00 -1.79 -15.77
N LYS A 39 -1.94 -1.30 -16.41
CA LYS A 39 -1.62 0.13 -16.60
C LYS A 39 -1.74 0.97 -15.35
N SER A 40 -2.19 0.37 -14.28
CA SER A 40 -2.48 0.91 -12.99
C SER A 40 -2.95 -0.23 -12.13
N MET A 41 -2.12 -1.25 -11.89
CA MET A 41 -2.51 -2.40 -11.10
C MET A 41 -1.75 -2.43 -9.80
N VAL A 42 -2.45 -2.40 -8.67
CA VAL A 42 -1.94 -2.75 -7.36
C VAL A 42 -1.93 -4.27 -7.26
N CYS A 43 -0.80 -4.88 -7.08
CA CYS A 43 -0.71 -6.29 -6.77
C CYS A 43 -0.61 -6.46 -5.26
N TYR A 44 -1.63 -7.03 -4.66
CA TYR A 44 -1.67 -7.37 -3.26
C TYR A 44 -1.95 -8.86 -3.09
N ASP A 45 -0.98 -9.62 -2.60
CA ASP A 45 -1.12 -11.04 -2.36
C ASP A 45 -1.49 -11.29 -0.88
N ILE A 46 -2.77 -11.52 -0.64
CA ILE A 46 -3.30 -11.84 0.70
C ILE A 46 -2.69 -13.14 1.26
N GLU A 47 -2.43 -14.15 0.43
CA GLU A 47 -1.78 -15.38 0.89
C GLU A 47 -0.30 -15.16 1.19
N TYR A 48 0.35 -14.34 0.41
CA TYR A 48 1.72 -13.91 0.65
C TYR A 48 1.82 -13.21 2.00
N GLU A 49 0.92 -12.27 2.29
CA GLU A 49 0.87 -11.58 3.58
C GLU A 49 0.63 -12.52 4.76
N LYS A 50 -0.32 -13.45 4.65
CA LYS A 50 -0.54 -14.43 5.73
C LYS A 50 0.69 -15.26 6.06
N LYS A 51 1.48 -15.64 5.05
CA LYS A 51 2.75 -16.36 5.23
C LYS A 51 3.85 -15.48 5.81
N PHE A 52 3.78 -14.17 5.60
CA PHE A 52 4.83 -13.23 5.96
C PHE A 52 4.51 -12.37 7.19
N LYS A 53 3.29 -12.47 7.77
CA LYS A 53 2.88 -11.69 8.95
C LYS A 53 3.83 -11.80 10.16
N ASP A 54 4.53 -12.95 10.30
CA ASP A 54 5.55 -13.18 11.34
C ASP A 54 6.99 -13.07 10.81
N ASN A 55 7.17 -12.59 9.60
CA ASN A 55 8.45 -12.56 8.94
C ASN A 55 9.26 -11.31 9.36
N ARG A 56 10.60 -11.45 9.37
CA ARG A 56 11.53 -10.34 9.61
C ARG A 56 11.33 -9.18 8.63
N ALA A 57 10.97 -9.48 7.37
CA ALA A 57 10.71 -8.48 6.35
C ALA A 57 9.53 -7.58 6.74
N ASN A 58 8.41 -8.17 7.18
CA ASN A 58 7.23 -7.40 7.58
C ASN A 58 7.49 -6.55 8.82
N ARG A 59 8.24 -7.09 9.81
CA ARG A 59 8.65 -6.29 10.97
C ARG A 59 9.54 -5.12 10.57
N TYR A 60 10.44 -5.34 9.63
CA TYR A 60 11.26 -4.26 9.09
C TYR A 60 10.41 -3.21 8.38
N LEU A 61 9.47 -3.61 7.52
CA LEU A 61 8.59 -2.70 6.80
C LEU A 61 7.66 -1.93 7.75
N HIS A 62 7.06 -2.61 8.73
CA HIS A 62 6.28 -1.96 9.78
C HIS A 62 7.10 -0.86 10.47
N GLN A 63 8.30 -1.18 10.97
CA GLN A 63 9.17 -0.21 11.63
C GLN A 63 9.61 0.90 10.69
N TYR A 64 9.91 0.55 9.44
CA TYR A 64 10.32 1.49 8.41
C TYR A 64 9.28 2.58 8.16
N PHE A 65 8.01 2.23 8.07
CA PHE A 65 6.92 3.20 7.90
C PHE A 65 6.56 3.89 9.21
N TYR A 66 6.50 3.15 10.32
CA TYR A 66 6.22 3.71 11.64
C TYR A 66 7.15 4.86 12.00
N ASP A 67 8.44 4.72 11.71
CA ASP A 67 9.45 5.73 12.01
C ASP A 67 9.39 6.98 11.10
N ARG A 68 8.61 6.92 10.00
CA ARG A 68 8.55 7.97 8.98
C ARG A 68 7.23 8.70 8.90
N VAL A 69 6.17 8.12 9.43
CA VAL A 69 4.87 8.80 9.47
C VAL A 69 4.79 9.69 10.71
N ASP A 70 4.54 10.98 10.52
CA ASP A 70 4.33 11.93 11.63
C ASP A 70 3.08 11.55 12.44
N ASN A 71 2.09 10.97 11.77
CA ASN A 71 0.83 10.51 12.33
C ASN A 71 0.90 9.04 12.78
N SER A 72 1.95 8.63 13.50
CA SER A 72 2.13 7.25 13.97
C SER A 72 0.98 6.71 14.85
N TRP A 73 0.14 7.60 15.39
CA TRP A 73 -1.10 7.24 16.10
C TRP A 73 -2.06 6.38 15.24
N ILE A 74 -1.94 6.44 13.91
CA ILE A 74 -2.75 5.64 12.98
C ILE A 74 -2.60 4.14 13.25
N TYR A 75 -1.42 3.70 13.66
CA TYR A 75 -1.14 2.30 14.03
C TYR A 75 -1.86 1.86 15.31
N ALA A 76 -2.23 2.80 16.18
CA ALA A 76 -2.95 2.51 17.40
C ALA A 76 -4.47 2.39 17.17
N VAL A 77 -5.01 3.07 16.17
CA VAL A 77 -6.45 3.12 15.90
C VAL A 77 -6.88 2.27 14.70
N LEU A 78 -5.96 1.93 13.82
CA LEU A 78 -6.23 1.16 12.61
C LEU A 78 -5.52 -0.19 12.68
N PRO A 79 -6.23 -1.28 12.99
CA PRO A 79 -5.62 -2.60 13.17
C PRO A 79 -4.87 -3.12 11.94
N ASP A 80 -5.31 -2.69 10.75
CA ASP A 80 -4.76 -3.08 9.45
C ASP A 80 -3.92 -1.94 8.82
N ALA A 81 -3.26 -1.10 9.64
CA ALA A 81 -2.49 0.05 9.18
C ALA A 81 -1.42 -0.33 8.13
N ASP A 82 -0.69 -1.43 8.32
CA ASP A 82 0.32 -1.90 7.36
C ASP A 82 -0.30 -2.27 6.01
N GLU A 83 -1.50 -2.86 6.02
CA GLU A 83 -2.23 -3.19 4.80
C GLU A 83 -2.72 -1.91 4.07
N VAL A 84 -3.20 -0.92 4.81
CA VAL A 84 -3.58 0.38 4.26
C VAL A 84 -2.38 1.07 3.63
N ILE A 85 -1.22 1.04 4.30
CA ILE A 85 0.02 1.60 3.78
C ILE A 85 0.46 0.87 2.50
N ALA A 86 0.34 -0.45 2.45
CA ALA A 86 0.63 -1.21 1.25
C ALA A 86 -0.25 -0.78 0.06
N VAL A 87 -1.55 -0.57 0.28
CA VAL A 87 -2.45 -0.03 -0.76
C VAL A 87 -2.01 1.36 -1.22
N LEU A 88 -1.67 2.25 -0.30
CA LEU A 88 -1.19 3.60 -0.63
C LEU A 88 0.14 3.56 -1.38
N HIS A 89 1.07 2.68 -1.01
CA HIS A 89 2.34 2.46 -1.69
C HIS A 89 2.11 2.07 -3.16
N GLU A 90 1.23 1.10 -3.40
CA GLU A 90 0.91 0.70 -4.76
C GLU A 90 0.25 1.84 -5.58
N LEU A 91 -0.60 2.64 -4.96
CA LEU A 91 -1.14 3.84 -5.60
C LEU A 91 -0.05 4.87 -5.92
N GLY A 92 0.99 4.92 -5.10
CA GLY A 92 2.20 5.70 -5.37
C GLY A 92 2.92 5.28 -6.65
N HIS A 93 2.98 3.98 -6.94
CA HIS A 93 3.50 3.47 -8.21
C HIS A 93 2.69 3.98 -9.41
N ILE A 94 1.37 4.00 -9.30
CA ILE A 94 0.49 4.57 -10.34
C ILE A 94 0.79 6.05 -10.52
N LYS A 95 0.91 6.78 -9.43
CA LYS A 95 1.21 8.21 -9.46
C LYS A 95 2.56 8.51 -10.11
N TYR A 96 3.58 7.71 -9.82
CA TYR A 96 4.88 7.80 -10.47
C TYR A 96 4.78 7.62 -11.98
N MET A 97 4.05 6.60 -12.44
CA MET A 97 3.89 6.33 -13.88
C MET A 97 3.11 7.43 -14.60
N GLU A 98 2.15 8.07 -13.94
CA GLU A 98 1.43 9.21 -14.51
C GLU A 98 2.32 10.44 -14.71
N GLY A 99 3.24 10.68 -13.76
CA GLY A 99 4.17 11.81 -13.81
C GLY A 99 5.41 11.59 -14.67
N ASN A 100 5.84 10.34 -14.77
CA ASN A 100 7.09 9.95 -15.45
C ASN A 100 6.78 8.99 -16.61
N VAL A 101 6.24 9.52 -17.68
CA VAL A 101 5.88 8.73 -18.87
C VAL A 101 7.11 7.94 -19.37
N GLY A 102 7.19 6.67 -18.99
CA GLY A 102 8.01 5.69 -19.68
C GLY A 102 9.15 5.02 -18.93
N ALA A 103 9.37 5.25 -17.63
CA ALA A 103 10.61 4.73 -17.08
C ALA A 103 10.53 4.14 -15.66
N ILE A 104 10.00 2.92 -15.55
CA ILE A 104 10.54 2.02 -14.53
C ILE A 104 11.98 1.71 -14.98
N LYS A 105 12.97 2.14 -14.21
CA LYS A 105 14.37 1.85 -14.49
C LYS A 105 14.68 0.43 -14.04
N THR A 106 14.51 -0.52 -14.94
CA THR A 106 14.78 -1.94 -14.70
C THR A 106 16.22 -2.18 -14.24
N GLU A 107 17.14 -1.33 -14.68
CA GLU A 107 18.55 -1.38 -14.30
C GLU A 107 18.76 -1.21 -12.77
N GLU A 108 17.94 -0.40 -12.10
CA GLU A 108 18.03 -0.23 -10.65
C GLU A 108 17.65 -1.53 -9.91
N TYR A 109 16.64 -2.25 -10.40
CA TYR A 109 16.25 -3.55 -9.85
C TYR A 109 17.33 -4.63 -10.11
N GLU A 110 17.88 -4.67 -11.32
CA GLU A 110 18.95 -5.59 -11.68
C GLU A 110 20.20 -5.33 -10.84
N GLU A 111 20.54 -4.07 -10.59
CA GLU A 111 21.68 -3.71 -9.74
C GLU A 111 21.45 -4.21 -8.30
N VAL A 112 20.26 -3.99 -7.73
CA VAL A 112 19.95 -4.46 -6.37
C VAL A 112 19.93 -5.98 -6.30
N ALA A 113 19.32 -6.65 -7.29
CA ALA A 113 19.20 -8.10 -7.33
C ALA A 113 20.57 -8.82 -7.54
N SER A 114 21.53 -8.15 -8.18
CA SER A 114 22.85 -8.71 -8.44
C SER A 114 23.81 -8.63 -7.26
N LYS A 115 23.48 -7.86 -6.23
CA LYS A 115 24.33 -7.67 -5.04
C LYS A 115 24.04 -8.72 -3.97
N GLU A 116 25.10 -9.18 -3.32
CA GLU A 116 24.99 -9.94 -2.08
C GLU A 116 24.90 -8.97 -0.90
N TYR A 117 23.97 -9.23 0.02
CA TYR A 117 23.77 -8.44 1.23
C TYR A 117 24.09 -9.29 2.46
N SER A 118 24.75 -8.70 3.44
CA SER A 118 25.12 -9.39 4.68
C SER A 118 23.89 -9.70 5.55
N THR A 119 22.83 -8.91 5.43
CA THR A 119 21.58 -9.08 6.17
C THR A 119 20.36 -8.85 5.27
N LEU A 120 19.22 -9.40 5.70
CA LEU A 120 17.94 -9.14 5.03
C LEU A 120 17.60 -7.65 5.03
N GLU A 121 17.87 -6.98 6.14
CA GLU A 121 17.58 -5.55 6.32
C GLU A 121 18.39 -4.66 5.36
N GLU A 122 19.64 -5.03 5.07
CA GLU A 122 20.46 -4.35 4.05
C GLU A 122 19.84 -4.51 2.66
N GLY A 123 19.43 -5.72 2.31
CA GLY A 123 18.77 -6.00 1.02
C GLY A 123 17.44 -5.23 0.89
N LEU A 124 16.60 -5.25 1.93
CA LEU A 124 15.35 -4.50 1.94
C LEU A 124 15.58 -2.99 1.85
N ARG A 125 16.59 -2.46 2.53
CA ARG A 125 16.96 -1.04 2.44
C ARG A 125 17.42 -0.67 1.04
N ALA A 126 18.21 -1.52 0.39
CA ALA A 126 18.66 -1.31 -0.98
C ALA A 126 17.45 -1.31 -1.94
N TYR A 127 16.54 -2.28 -1.79
CA TYR A 127 15.33 -2.35 -2.58
C TYR A 127 14.45 -1.09 -2.42
N ARG A 128 14.21 -0.65 -1.16
CA ARG A 128 13.43 0.57 -0.88
C ARG A 128 14.10 1.87 -1.35
N ASN A 129 15.38 1.85 -1.72
CA ASN A 129 16.07 2.98 -2.32
C ASN A 129 16.00 3.02 -3.85
N ILE A 130 15.45 1.99 -4.51
CA ILE A 130 15.11 2.05 -5.93
C ILE A 130 14.16 3.22 -6.16
N SER A 131 14.43 4.04 -7.17
CA SER A 131 13.70 5.30 -7.41
C SER A 131 12.18 5.12 -7.44
N TYR A 132 11.72 4.03 -8.03
CA TYR A 132 10.32 3.70 -8.18
C TYR A 132 9.66 3.31 -6.85
N GLU A 133 10.34 2.45 -6.06
CA GLU A 133 9.89 2.02 -4.73
C GLU A 133 9.90 3.19 -3.74
N LYS A 134 10.99 3.95 -3.74
CA LYS A 134 11.15 5.13 -2.88
C LYS A 134 10.05 6.16 -3.10
N TYR A 135 9.70 6.43 -4.36
CA TYR A 135 8.61 7.36 -4.66
C TYR A 135 7.26 6.85 -4.12
N ALA A 136 6.99 5.56 -4.27
CA ALA A 136 5.78 4.95 -3.75
C ALA A 136 5.70 5.00 -2.22
N ASP A 137 6.82 4.76 -1.53
CA ASP A 137 6.92 4.92 -0.08
C ASP A 137 6.67 6.38 0.35
N GLU A 138 7.32 7.34 -0.31
CA GLU A 138 7.17 8.77 -0.01
C GLU A 138 5.73 9.24 -0.25
N PHE A 139 5.08 8.75 -1.30
CA PHE A 139 3.66 9.02 -1.55
C PHE A 139 2.77 8.50 -0.42
N ALA A 140 2.95 7.25 0.02
CA ALA A 140 2.17 6.66 1.09
C ALA A 140 2.35 7.43 2.41
N ILE A 141 3.58 7.77 2.76
CA ILE A 141 3.92 8.53 3.97
C ILE A 141 3.30 9.94 3.92
N ASP A 142 3.49 10.67 2.82
CA ASP A 142 2.92 12.02 2.65
C ASP A 142 1.39 11.99 2.73
N PHE A 143 0.76 11.01 2.08
CA PHE A 143 -0.69 10.88 2.10
C PHE A 143 -1.23 10.64 3.52
N ILE A 144 -0.60 9.76 4.30
CA ILE A 144 -0.98 9.52 5.70
C ILE A 144 -0.75 10.79 6.55
N ASN A 145 0.35 11.48 6.36
CA ASN A 145 0.64 12.68 7.12
C ASN A 145 -0.38 13.80 6.86
N ARG A 146 -0.88 13.89 5.64
CA ARG A 146 -1.90 14.89 5.25
C ARG A 146 -3.32 14.49 5.58
N PHE A 147 -3.67 13.23 5.40
CA PHE A 147 -5.05 12.76 5.39
C PHE A 147 -5.34 11.57 6.31
N GLY A 148 -4.41 11.22 7.21
CA GLY A 148 -4.53 10.03 8.06
C GLY A 148 -5.81 9.95 8.88
N ALA A 149 -6.28 11.08 9.44
CA ALA A 149 -7.52 11.11 10.21
C ALA A 149 -8.76 10.82 9.35
N GLU A 150 -8.82 11.40 8.15
CA GLU A 150 -9.92 11.16 7.21
C GLU A 150 -9.87 9.72 6.67
N LEU A 151 -8.67 9.20 6.43
CA LEU A 151 -8.46 7.82 5.99
C LEU A 151 -8.98 6.80 7.01
N VAL A 152 -8.74 7.02 8.30
CA VAL A 152 -9.30 6.19 9.37
C VAL A 152 -10.82 6.17 9.30
N HIS A 153 -11.47 7.33 9.12
CA HIS A 153 -12.92 7.39 8.96
C HIS A 153 -13.43 6.64 7.72
N VAL A 154 -12.69 6.66 6.63
CA VAL A 154 -13.05 5.88 5.42
C VAL A 154 -13.04 4.38 5.73
N VAL A 155 -12.00 3.88 6.40
CA VAL A 155 -11.87 2.47 6.75
C VAL A 155 -12.94 2.05 7.76
N ASP A 156 -13.15 2.82 8.82
CA ASP A 156 -14.15 2.54 9.86
C ASP A 156 -15.57 2.52 9.30
N ASN A 157 -15.92 3.48 8.46
CA ASN A 157 -17.25 3.53 7.82
C ASN A 157 -17.47 2.33 6.90
N SER A 158 -16.45 1.90 6.18
CA SER A 158 -16.52 0.75 5.30
C SER A 158 -16.74 -0.55 6.07
N GLN A 159 -16.08 -0.73 7.21
CA GLN A 159 -16.26 -1.88 8.10
C GLN A 159 -17.68 -1.88 8.70
N SER A 160 -18.16 -0.73 9.16
CA SER A 160 -19.48 -0.61 9.80
C SER A 160 -20.63 -0.95 8.86
N VAL A 161 -20.55 -0.58 7.59
CA VAL A 161 -21.56 -0.91 6.57
C VAL A 161 -21.62 -2.41 6.29
N GLU A 162 -20.50 -3.12 6.37
CA GLU A 162 -20.46 -4.56 6.16
C GLU A 162 -21.11 -5.31 7.32
N ILE A 163 -20.81 -4.93 8.56
CA ILE A 163 -21.46 -5.49 9.76
C ILE A 163 -22.98 -5.34 9.68
N VAL A 164 -23.48 -4.16 9.29
CA VAL A 164 -24.94 -3.92 9.15
C VAL A 164 -25.56 -4.80 8.06
N ARG A 165 -24.88 -5.06 6.95
CA ARG A 165 -25.37 -5.97 5.90
C ARG A 165 -25.46 -7.42 6.38
N GLU A 166 -24.44 -7.93 7.07
CA GLU A 166 -24.48 -9.28 7.65
C GLU A 166 -25.64 -9.46 8.64
N PHE A 167 -26.00 -8.42 9.39
CA PHE A 167 -27.15 -8.45 10.30
C PHE A 167 -28.51 -8.32 9.59
N LEU A 168 -28.56 -7.75 8.40
CA LEU A 168 -29.81 -7.55 7.63
C LEU A 168 -30.11 -8.67 6.63
N GLU A 169 -29.17 -9.57 6.37
CA GLU A 169 -29.33 -10.76 5.52
C GLU A 169 -29.82 -12.00 6.30
N ILE A 170 -30.17 -11.84 7.60
CA ILE A 170 -30.87 -12.84 8.43
C ILE A 170 -32.37 -12.54 8.37
#